data_11f1e71a5334905b99a5056105382a66
#
_entry.id   11f1e71a5334905b99a5056105382a66
#
_cell.length_a   1.000
_cell.length_b   1.000
_cell.length_c   1.000
_cell.angle_alpha   90.00
_cell.angle_beta   90.00
_cell.angle_gamma   90.00
#
_symmetry.space_group_name_H-M   'P 1'
#
loop_
_entity.id
_entity.type
_entity.pdbx_description
1 polymer ?
#
loop_
_entity_poly.entity_id
_entity_poly.type
_entity_poly.pdbx_seq_one_letter_code
_entity_poly.pdbx_strand_id
1 'polypeptide(L)'
;MNTAMSLKARYVHAISFEVGAVLLCTPLIGWLFGLSLAHTGVLAVAMSLIALLWNVVFNAAFDRYLQKTGRSKTLGVRVVHTLLFEGGLVLLLVPVSAWWLSIGLWQALLLDMVILLFFVPYTFCFNWSFDALYGWWRSGHA
;
A
#
# COMPACT_ATOMS: atom_id res chain seq x y z
N MET A 1 -7.28 8.88 -21.19
CA MET A 1 -6.71 8.07 -22.30
C MET A 1 -5.90 6.91 -21.70
N ASN A 2 -6.42 5.69 -21.78
CA ASN A 2 -5.73 4.47 -21.35
C ASN A 2 -4.64 4.07 -22.34
N THR A 3 -3.55 4.79 -22.34
CA THR A 3 -2.34 4.25 -22.95
C THR A 3 -1.78 3.23 -21.97
N ALA A 4 -1.96 1.94 -22.27
CA ALA A 4 -1.47 0.86 -21.43
C ALA A 4 0.03 1.09 -21.18
N MET A 5 0.39 1.29 -19.90
CA MET A 5 1.79 1.41 -19.49
C MET A 5 2.54 0.14 -19.86
N SER A 6 3.76 0.28 -20.36
CA SER A 6 4.63 -0.87 -20.62
C SER A 6 4.90 -1.64 -19.31
N LEU A 7 5.21 -2.94 -19.39
CA LEU A 7 5.54 -3.74 -18.21
C LEU A 7 6.69 -3.12 -17.41
N LYS A 8 7.72 -2.61 -18.10
CA LYS A 8 8.84 -1.91 -17.44
C LYS A 8 8.36 -0.68 -16.65
N ALA A 9 7.48 0.13 -17.23
CA ALA A 9 6.94 1.31 -16.55
C ALA A 9 6.10 0.94 -15.32
N ARG A 10 5.36 -0.18 -15.35
CA ARG A 10 4.61 -0.70 -14.19
C ARG A 10 5.54 -1.12 -13.06
N TYR A 11 6.65 -1.79 -13.35
CA TYR A 11 7.64 -2.15 -12.33
C TYR A 11 8.33 -0.92 -11.74
N VAL A 12 8.74 0.03 -12.59
CA VAL A 12 9.33 1.29 -12.12
C VAL A 12 8.35 2.06 -11.24
N HIS A 13 7.08 2.15 -11.64
CA HIS A 13 6.03 2.77 -10.83
C HIS A 13 5.90 2.12 -9.46
N ALA A 14 5.75 0.78 -9.42
CA ALA A 14 5.57 0.04 -8.18
C ALA A 14 6.79 0.18 -7.24
N ILE A 15 8.00 0.01 -7.76
CA ILE A 15 9.24 0.14 -6.96
C ILE A 15 9.40 1.57 -6.45
N SER A 16 9.20 2.57 -7.31
CA SER A 16 9.32 3.99 -6.92
C SER A 16 8.27 4.37 -5.87
N PHE A 17 7.05 3.84 -5.98
CA PHE A 17 5.98 4.04 -5.00
C PHE A 17 6.39 3.49 -3.63
N GLU A 18 6.88 2.25 -3.57
CA GLU A 18 7.31 1.59 -2.33
C GLU A 18 8.52 2.29 -1.71
N VAL A 19 9.53 2.61 -2.51
CA VAL A 19 10.71 3.34 -2.03
C VAL A 19 10.30 4.70 -1.46
N GLY A 20 9.46 5.45 -2.16
CA GLY A 20 8.96 6.74 -1.67
C GLY A 20 8.15 6.62 -0.39
N ALA A 21 7.30 5.60 -0.29
CA ALA A 21 6.52 5.31 0.91
C ALA A 21 7.43 5.00 2.11
N VAL A 22 8.42 4.13 1.95
CA VAL A 22 9.40 3.80 3.01
C VAL A 22 10.20 5.03 3.43
N LEU A 23 10.69 5.83 2.47
CA LEU A 23 11.46 7.04 2.75
C LEU A 23 10.67 8.11 3.53
N LEU A 24 9.36 8.19 3.32
CA LEU A 24 8.49 9.15 4.03
C LEU A 24 7.97 8.60 5.35
N CYS A 25 7.56 7.33 5.40
CA CYS A 25 7.02 6.72 6.62
C CYS A 25 8.11 6.49 7.68
N THR A 26 9.33 6.12 7.29
CA THR A 26 10.43 5.85 8.21
C THR A 26 10.73 7.03 9.13
N PRO A 27 11.00 8.27 8.63
CA PRO A 27 11.25 9.40 9.52
C PRO A 27 10.00 9.85 10.29
N LEU A 28 8.81 9.69 9.72
CA LEU A 28 7.55 10.03 10.39
C LEU A 28 7.34 9.15 11.63
N ILE A 29 7.46 7.84 11.49
CA ILE A 29 7.31 6.89 12.60
C ILE A 29 8.45 7.09 13.62
N GLY A 30 9.69 7.26 13.13
CA GLY A 30 10.85 7.51 13.98
C GLY A 30 10.67 8.76 14.86
N TRP A 31 10.16 9.82 14.28
CA TRP A 31 9.88 11.07 15.00
C TRP A 31 8.74 10.91 16.03
N LEU A 32 7.65 10.24 15.64
CA LEU A 32 6.49 10.03 16.52
C LEU A 32 6.82 9.18 17.76
N PHE A 33 7.70 8.18 17.60
CA PHE A 33 8.03 7.22 18.68
C PHE A 33 9.43 7.42 19.26
N GLY A 34 10.18 8.42 18.80
CA GLY A 34 11.54 8.66 19.28
C GLY A 34 12.51 7.50 18.96
N LEU A 35 12.26 6.76 17.88
CA LEU A 35 13.05 5.60 17.45
C LEU A 35 14.08 5.96 16.37
N SER A 36 15.13 5.14 16.28
CA SER A 36 16.12 5.32 15.21
C SER A 36 15.53 5.06 13.83
N LEU A 37 16.07 5.73 12.82
CA LEU A 37 15.65 5.53 11.42
C LEU A 37 15.86 4.08 10.95
N ALA A 38 16.89 3.39 11.45
CA ALA A 38 17.12 1.99 11.13
C ALA A 38 16.00 1.09 11.68
N HIS A 39 15.58 1.32 12.92
CA HIS A 39 14.52 0.54 13.57
C HIS A 39 13.16 0.73 12.87
N THR A 40 12.80 1.98 12.59
CA THR A 40 11.55 2.30 11.89
C THR A 40 11.58 1.96 10.42
N GLY A 41 12.74 2.04 9.77
CA GLY A 41 12.91 1.63 8.37
C GLY A 41 12.70 0.13 8.17
N VAL A 42 13.22 -0.71 9.06
CA VAL A 42 12.96 -2.16 9.03
C VAL A 42 11.47 -2.46 9.19
N LEU A 43 10.79 -1.78 10.13
CA LEU A 43 9.35 -1.92 10.29
C LEU A 43 8.59 -1.51 9.02
N ALA A 44 8.91 -0.35 8.43
CA ALA A 44 8.25 0.13 7.22
C ALA A 44 8.40 -0.85 6.05
N VAL A 45 9.59 -1.40 5.85
CA VAL A 45 9.84 -2.43 4.83
C VAL A 45 9.06 -3.71 5.12
N ALA A 46 9.06 -4.18 6.37
CA ALA A 46 8.31 -5.37 6.76
C ALA A 46 6.81 -5.21 6.52
N MET A 47 6.24 -4.07 6.93
CA MET A 47 4.82 -3.76 6.70
C MET A 47 4.47 -3.68 5.20
N SER A 48 5.33 -3.07 4.41
CA SER A 48 5.18 -2.98 2.94
C SER A 48 5.17 -4.37 2.30
N LEU A 49 6.08 -5.27 2.71
CA LEU A 49 6.12 -6.64 2.21
C LEU A 49 4.88 -7.45 2.62
N ILE A 50 4.42 -7.32 3.87
CA ILE A 50 3.19 -7.97 4.34
C ILE A 50 1.99 -7.48 3.53
N ALA A 51 1.87 -6.17 3.34
CA ALA A 51 0.79 -5.58 2.55
C ALA A 51 0.81 -6.05 1.10
N LEU A 52 1.99 -6.14 0.48
CA LEU A 52 2.16 -6.63 -0.88
C LEU A 52 1.75 -8.10 -1.00
N LEU A 53 2.21 -8.96 -0.08
CA LEU A 53 1.85 -10.39 -0.06
C LEU A 53 0.35 -10.56 0.16
N TRP A 54 -0.23 -9.83 1.10
CA TRP A 54 -1.67 -9.83 1.34
C TRP A 54 -2.45 -9.42 0.10
N ASN A 55 -2.02 -8.35 -0.57
CA ASN A 55 -2.64 -7.88 -1.81
C ASN A 55 -2.68 -8.99 -2.87
N VAL A 56 -1.55 -9.64 -3.13
CA VAL A 56 -1.47 -10.72 -4.13
C VAL A 56 -2.35 -11.92 -3.75
N VAL A 57 -2.22 -12.39 -2.52
CA VAL A 57 -2.94 -13.59 -2.04
C VAL A 57 -4.44 -13.33 -1.97
N PHE A 58 -4.84 -12.21 -1.37
CA PHE A 58 -6.25 -11.88 -1.21
C PHE A 58 -6.95 -11.67 -2.55
N ASN A 59 -6.37 -10.89 -3.45
CA ASN A 59 -6.97 -10.65 -4.77
C ASN A 59 -7.07 -11.94 -5.59
N ALA A 60 -6.04 -12.78 -5.56
CA ALA A 60 -6.08 -14.08 -6.25
C ALA A 60 -7.16 -15.00 -5.67
N ALA A 61 -7.31 -15.04 -4.34
CA ALA A 61 -8.34 -15.84 -3.68
C ALA A 61 -9.75 -15.31 -3.97
N PHE A 62 -9.93 -13.99 -3.92
CA PHE A 62 -11.21 -13.35 -4.18
C PHE A 62 -11.65 -13.51 -5.65
N ASP A 63 -10.75 -13.34 -6.60
CA ASP A 63 -11.04 -13.56 -8.02
C ASP A 63 -11.40 -15.03 -8.30
N ARG A 64 -10.72 -16.01 -7.68
CA ARG A 64 -11.10 -17.43 -7.77
C ARG A 64 -12.50 -17.70 -7.20
N TYR A 65 -12.83 -17.05 -6.07
CA TYR A 65 -14.17 -17.15 -5.49
C TYR A 65 -15.25 -16.63 -6.44
N LEU A 66 -15.03 -15.46 -7.06
CA LEU A 66 -15.97 -14.91 -8.04
C LEU A 66 -16.14 -15.80 -9.26
N GLN A 67 -15.05 -16.36 -9.78
CA GLN A 67 -15.09 -17.30 -10.92
C GLN A 67 -15.89 -18.55 -10.59
N LYS A 68 -15.66 -19.15 -9.40
CA LYS A 68 -16.37 -20.35 -8.97
C LYS A 68 -17.87 -20.13 -8.73
N THR A 69 -18.25 -18.94 -8.26
CA THR A 69 -19.64 -18.61 -7.94
C THR A 69 -20.39 -17.94 -9.09
N GLY A 70 -19.72 -17.65 -10.21
CA GLY A 70 -20.30 -16.94 -11.34
C GLY A 70 -20.78 -15.54 -11.03
N ARG A 71 -20.30 -14.93 -9.92
CA ARG A 71 -20.70 -13.58 -9.51
C ARG A 71 -19.97 -12.52 -10.28
N SER A 72 -20.71 -11.53 -10.79
CA SER A 72 -20.13 -10.35 -11.43
C SER A 72 -19.63 -9.34 -10.39
N LYS A 73 -18.67 -8.49 -10.80
CA LYS A 73 -18.10 -7.41 -9.95
C LYS A 73 -19.08 -6.24 -9.82
N THR A 74 -20.20 -6.46 -9.13
CA THR A 74 -21.19 -5.41 -8.79
C THR A 74 -20.64 -4.47 -7.74
N LEU A 75 -21.30 -3.31 -7.52
CA LEU A 75 -20.93 -2.37 -6.47
C LEU A 75 -20.89 -3.02 -5.09
N GLY A 76 -21.89 -3.85 -4.75
CA GLY A 76 -21.93 -4.60 -3.48
C GLY A 76 -20.75 -5.54 -3.31
N VAL A 77 -20.37 -6.26 -4.38
CA VAL A 77 -19.18 -7.15 -4.36
C VAL A 77 -17.90 -6.34 -4.16
N ARG A 78 -17.78 -5.16 -4.76
CA ARG A 78 -16.62 -4.28 -4.56
C ARG A 78 -16.52 -3.75 -3.13
N VAL A 79 -17.64 -3.38 -2.53
CA VAL A 79 -17.68 -2.96 -1.11
C VAL A 79 -17.24 -4.09 -0.19
N VAL A 80 -17.79 -5.31 -0.38
CA VAL A 80 -17.38 -6.49 0.40
C VAL A 80 -15.90 -6.80 0.21
N HIS A 81 -15.40 -6.75 -1.03
CA HIS A 81 -13.97 -6.92 -1.32
C HIS A 81 -13.11 -5.94 -0.51
N THR A 82 -13.46 -4.64 -0.56
CA THR A 82 -12.70 -3.60 0.15
C THR A 82 -12.72 -3.83 1.66
N LEU A 83 -13.88 -4.11 2.25
CA LEU A 83 -14.00 -4.34 3.69
C LEU A 83 -13.21 -5.57 4.16
N LEU A 84 -13.25 -6.67 3.39
CA LEU A 84 -12.47 -7.88 3.70
C LEU A 84 -10.97 -7.65 3.50
N PHE A 85 -10.59 -6.90 2.47
CA PHE A 85 -9.20 -6.55 2.20
C PHE A 85 -8.62 -5.71 3.33
N GLU A 86 -9.28 -4.61 3.69
CA GLU A 86 -8.86 -3.70 4.75
C GLU A 86 -8.88 -4.38 6.13
N GLY A 87 -9.94 -5.11 6.43
CA GLY A 87 -10.05 -5.86 7.69
C GLY A 87 -8.93 -6.90 7.85
N GLY A 88 -8.61 -7.64 6.79
CA GLY A 88 -7.51 -8.60 6.79
C GLY A 88 -6.14 -7.91 6.92
N LEU A 89 -5.96 -6.76 6.27
CA LEU A 89 -4.73 -5.98 6.39
C LEU A 89 -4.52 -5.47 7.82
N VAL A 90 -5.57 -4.94 8.46
CA VAL A 90 -5.54 -4.51 9.87
C VAL A 90 -5.18 -5.68 10.80
N LEU A 91 -5.78 -6.86 10.60
CA LEU A 91 -5.49 -8.05 11.40
C LEU A 91 -4.03 -8.53 11.27
N LEU A 92 -3.37 -8.25 10.15
CA LEU A 92 -1.97 -8.61 9.93
C LEU A 92 -1.03 -7.52 10.45
N LEU A 93 -1.28 -6.25 10.15
CA LEU A 93 -0.36 -5.15 10.43
C LEU A 93 -0.39 -4.69 11.88
N VAL A 94 -1.56 -4.60 12.50
CA VAL A 94 -1.70 -4.11 13.88
C VAL A 94 -0.90 -4.93 14.89
N PRO A 95 -0.95 -6.29 14.88
CA PRO A 95 -0.13 -7.09 15.79
C PRO A 95 1.37 -6.93 15.53
N VAL A 96 1.80 -6.80 14.28
CA VAL A 96 3.21 -6.60 13.93
C VAL A 96 3.70 -5.25 14.43
N SER A 97 2.95 -4.17 14.20
CA SER A 97 3.27 -2.83 14.69
C SER A 97 3.31 -2.79 16.21
N ALA A 98 2.31 -3.38 16.88
CA ALA A 98 2.24 -3.42 18.33
C ALA A 98 3.45 -4.14 18.95
N TRP A 99 3.80 -5.29 18.39
CA TRP A 99 4.95 -6.07 18.86
C TRP A 99 6.28 -5.35 18.62
N TRP A 100 6.49 -4.83 17.41
CA TRP A 100 7.74 -4.18 17.02
C TRP A 100 7.99 -2.88 17.79
N LEU A 101 6.96 -2.08 17.97
CA LEU A 101 7.03 -0.78 18.65
C LEU A 101 6.84 -0.90 20.17
N SER A 102 6.53 -2.10 20.68
CA SER A 102 6.21 -2.34 22.09
C SER A 102 5.08 -1.44 22.62
N ILE A 103 4.03 -1.27 21.81
CA ILE A 103 2.84 -0.47 22.13
C ILE A 103 1.60 -1.36 22.23
N GLY A 104 0.52 -0.82 22.81
CA GLY A 104 -0.76 -1.52 22.87
C GLY A 104 -1.41 -1.70 21.50
N LEU A 105 -2.25 -2.71 21.34
CA LEU A 105 -2.98 -2.98 20.08
C LEU A 105 -3.82 -1.77 19.64
N TRP A 106 -4.43 -1.05 20.57
CA TRP A 106 -5.20 0.16 20.27
C TRP A 106 -4.33 1.28 19.72
N GLN A 107 -3.16 1.49 20.31
CA GLN A 107 -2.18 2.48 19.83
C GLN A 107 -1.65 2.11 18.43
N ALA A 108 -1.38 0.81 18.22
CA ALA A 108 -0.96 0.30 16.91
C ALA A 108 -2.07 0.49 15.85
N LEU A 109 -3.32 0.23 16.19
CA LEU A 109 -4.46 0.46 15.30
C LEU A 109 -4.58 1.95 14.93
N LEU A 110 -4.47 2.86 15.91
CA LEU A 110 -4.49 4.30 15.63
C LEU A 110 -3.33 4.74 14.74
N LEU A 111 -2.14 4.18 14.96
CA LEU A 111 -0.98 4.43 14.11
C LEU A 111 -1.24 3.97 12.67
N ASP A 112 -1.74 2.75 12.48
CA ASP A 112 -2.04 2.20 11.16
C ASP A 112 -3.12 3.02 10.45
N MET A 113 -4.12 3.54 11.19
CA MET A 113 -5.13 4.46 10.64
C MET A 113 -4.53 5.80 10.19
N VAL A 114 -3.59 6.36 10.95
CA VAL A 114 -2.87 7.59 10.57
C VAL A 114 -2.04 7.35 9.32
N ILE A 115 -1.35 6.21 9.24
CA ILE A 115 -0.56 5.83 8.05
C ILE A 115 -1.49 5.66 6.83
N LEU A 116 -2.64 5.01 7.00
CA LEU A 116 -3.63 4.87 5.92
C LEU A 116 -4.10 6.23 5.41
N LEU A 117 -4.44 7.16 6.30
CA LEU A 117 -4.82 8.53 5.93
C LEU A 117 -3.69 9.28 5.23
N PHE A 118 -2.44 9.04 5.60
CA PHE A 118 -1.28 9.58 4.90
C PHE A 118 -1.16 9.01 3.47
N PHE A 119 -1.43 7.72 3.30
CA PHE A 119 -1.33 7.08 1.98
C PHE A 119 -2.35 7.60 0.97
N VAL A 120 -3.50 8.12 1.38
CA VAL A 120 -4.49 8.69 0.46
C VAL A 120 -3.92 9.86 -0.34
N PRO A 121 -3.45 10.97 0.26
CA PRO A 121 -2.83 12.07 -0.48
C PRO A 121 -1.51 11.66 -1.14
N TYR A 122 -0.71 10.80 -0.49
CA TYR A 122 0.54 10.29 -1.04
C TYR A 122 0.30 9.57 -2.38
N THR A 123 -0.63 8.63 -2.41
CA THR A 123 -0.97 7.87 -3.62
C THR A 123 -1.44 8.79 -4.73
N PHE A 124 -2.29 9.77 -4.41
CA PHE A 124 -2.76 10.76 -5.39
C PHE A 124 -1.60 11.58 -5.96
N CYS A 125 -0.78 12.19 -5.10
CA CYS A 125 0.35 13.03 -5.52
C CYS A 125 1.39 12.22 -6.29
N PHE A 126 1.69 10.99 -5.84
CA PHE A 126 2.64 10.11 -6.50
C PHE A 126 2.16 9.73 -7.91
N ASN A 127 0.94 9.23 -8.04
CA ASN A 127 0.39 8.83 -9.33
C ASN A 127 0.33 10.01 -10.30
N TRP A 128 -0.13 11.18 -9.83
CA TRP A 128 -0.17 12.38 -10.66
C TRP A 128 1.22 12.81 -11.14
N SER A 129 2.21 12.81 -10.24
CA SER A 129 3.59 13.15 -10.58
C SER A 129 4.22 12.14 -11.53
N PHE A 130 3.97 10.85 -11.29
CA PHE A 130 4.48 9.78 -12.14
C PHE A 130 3.90 9.85 -13.55
N ASP A 131 2.60 10.05 -13.68
CA ASP A 131 1.91 10.17 -14.98
C ASP A 131 2.42 11.39 -15.75
N ALA A 132 2.65 12.53 -15.07
CA ALA A 132 3.20 13.73 -15.69
C ALA A 132 4.62 13.50 -16.21
N LEU A 133 5.49 12.88 -15.40
CA LEU A 133 6.88 12.55 -15.79
C LEU A 133 6.93 11.53 -16.93
N TYR A 134 6.09 10.50 -16.84
CA TYR A 134 6.02 9.47 -17.87
C TYR A 134 5.49 10.00 -19.21
N GLY A 135 4.50 10.89 -19.16
CA GLY A 135 3.97 11.59 -20.32
C GLY A 135 5.03 12.49 -20.98
N TRP A 136 5.76 13.28 -20.17
CA TRP A 136 6.84 14.13 -20.65
C TRP A 136 7.98 13.31 -21.28
N TRP A 137 8.39 12.22 -20.66
CA TRP A 137 9.44 11.34 -21.17
C TRP A 137 9.05 10.72 -22.53
N ARG A 138 7.80 10.30 -22.68
CA ARG A 138 7.29 9.75 -23.97
C ARG A 138 7.25 10.80 -25.07
N SER A 139 6.83 12.02 -24.76
CA SER A 139 6.73 13.11 -25.77
C SER A 139 8.09 13.64 -26.23
N GLY A 140 9.13 13.51 -25.40
CA GLY A 140 10.48 13.93 -25.73
C GLY A 140 11.31 12.92 -26.54
N HIS A 141 10.81 11.68 -26.71
CA HIS A 141 11.50 10.59 -27.43
C HIS A 141 10.63 10.00 -28.56
N ALA A 142 9.55 10.66 -28.91
CA ALA A 142 8.77 10.43 -30.10
C ALA A 142 9.10 11.47 -31.16
#